data_3e11d59b86ca4dab227c745a64eca503
#
_entry.id   3e11d59b86ca4dab227c745a64eca503
#
_cell.length_a   1.000
_cell.length_b   1.000
_cell.length_c   1.000
_cell.angle_alpha   90.00
_cell.angle_beta   90.00
_cell.angle_gamma   90.00
#
_symmetry.space_group_name_H-M   'P 1'
#
loop_
_entity.id
_entity.type
_entity.pdbx_description
1 polymer ?
#
loop_
_entity_poly.entity_id
_entity_poly.type
_entity_poly.pdbx_seq_one_letter_code
_entity_poly.pdbx_strand_id
1 'polypeptide(L)'
;MKDLIQTRVLQLDREAIDEAVAILRNGGLVAFPTETVYGLGADATNDSAVARIFSAKGRPSFNPLICHYPDTEALLPDVYFDARAQVLAKAF
;
A
#
# COMPACT_ATOMS: atom_id res chain seq x y z
N MET A 1 -14.60 -9.52 20.83
CA MET A 1 -13.30 -9.39 21.51
C MET A 1 -12.34 -8.56 20.65
N LYS A 2 -11.62 -7.73 21.30
CA LYS A 2 -10.63 -6.94 20.59
C LYS A 2 -9.37 -7.78 20.37
N ASP A 3 -8.94 -7.88 19.14
CA ASP A 3 -7.73 -8.62 18.82
C ASP A 3 -6.49 -7.94 19.40
N LEU A 4 -5.60 -8.75 19.90
CA LEU A 4 -4.30 -8.25 20.33
C LEU A 4 -3.43 -8.04 19.10
N ILE A 5 -3.17 -6.78 18.78
CA ILE A 5 -2.31 -6.43 17.67
C ILE A 5 -0.93 -6.12 18.22
N GLN A 6 0.04 -6.91 17.78
CA GLN A 6 1.44 -6.66 18.11
C GLN A 6 2.06 -5.85 16.99
N THR A 7 2.26 -4.57 17.27
CA THR A 7 2.92 -3.69 16.31
C THR A 7 4.42 -3.77 16.51
N ARG A 8 5.15 -4.09 15.46
CA ARG A 8 6.60 -4.13 15.46
C ARG A 8 7.14 -2.83 14.89
N VAL A 9 8.12 -2.28 15.54
CA VAL A 9 8.82 -1.09 15.06
C VAL A 9 10.19 -1.53 14.55
N LEU A 10 10.46 -1.24 13.27
CA LEU A 10 11.69 -1.63 12.61
C LEU A 10 12.47 -0.40 12.18
N GLN A 11 13.79 -0.47 12.26
CA GLN A 11 14.64 0.55 11.66
C GLN A 11 14.71 0.32 10.15
N LEU A 12 14.78 1.39 9.39
CA LEU A 12 14.80 1.29 7.93
C LEU A 12 16.15 0.75 7.46
N ASP A 13 16.18 -0.54 7.17
CA ASP A 13 17.32 -1.23 6.58
C ASP A 13 16.80 -2.34 5.64
N ARG A 14 17.72 -3.07 5.02
CA ARG A 14 17.31 -4.11 4.06
C ARG A 14 16.49 -5.21 4.72
N GLU A 15 16.84 -5.63 5.92
CA GLU A 15 16.09 -6.66 6.64
C GLU A 15 14.68 -6.19 6.97
N ALA A 16 14.53 -4.94 7.35
CA ALA A 16 13.21 -4.36 7.63
C ALA A 16 12.35 -4.31 6.36
N ILE A 17 12.95 -3.97 5.23
CA ILE A 17 12.24 -3.97 3.94
C ILE A 17 11.78 -5.39 3.59
N ASP A 18 12.65 -6.38 3.71
CA ASP A 18 12.30 -7.78 3.42
C ASP A 18 11.19 -8.27 4.35
N GLU A 19 11.24 -7.91 5.61
CA GLU A 19 10.21 -8.26 6.57
C GLU A 19 8.88 -7.57 6.26
N ALA A 20 8.93 -6.30 5.87
CA ALA A 20 7.74 -5.56 5.48
C ALA A 20 7.07 -6.20 4.25
N VAL A 21 7.86 -6.62 3.27
CA VAL A 21 7.35 -7.33 2.09
C VAL A 21 6.66 -8.62 2.49
N ALA A 22 7.26 -9.39 3.40
CA ALA A 22 6.66 -10.63 3.90
C ALA A 22 5.34 -10.37 4.61
N ILE A 23 5.28 -9.32 5.45
CA ILE A 23 4.05 -8.94 6.14
C ILE A 23 2.96 -8.58 5.14
N LEU A 24 3.28 -7.78 4.12
CA LEU A 24 2.32 -7.39 3.09
C LEU A 24 1.81 -8.62 2.32
N ARG A 25 2.69 -9.52 1.93
CA ARG A 25 2.32 -10.74 1.19
C ARG A 25 1.41 -11.65 2.01
N ASN A 26 1.53 -11.62 3.32
CA ASN A 26 0.70 -12.41 4.22
C ASN A 26 -0.58 -11.69 4.66
N GLY A 27 -0.91 -10.58 4.03
CA GLY A 27 -2.15 -9.84 4.30
C GLY A 27 -2.08 -8.89 5.48
N GLY A 28 -0.88 -8.61 5.97
CA GLY A 28 -0.68 -7.64 7.04
C GLY A 28 -0.61 -6.20 6.53
N LEU A 29 -0.54 -5.26 7.46
CA LEU A 29 -0.41 -3.85 7.18
C LEU A 29 0.99 -3.36 7.55
N VAL A 30 1.50 -2.41 6.79
CA VAL A 30 2.78 -1.78 7.05
C VAL A 30 2.62 -0.27 7.03
N ALA A 31 3.05 0.39 8.11
CA ALA A 31 3.18 1.84 8.14
C ALA A 31 4.60 2.20 7.68
N PHE A 32 4.71 3.15 6.78
CA PHE A 32 6.00 3.54 6.22
C PHE A 32 6.11 5.06 6.14
N PRO A 33 7.33 5.61 6.25
CA PRO A 33 7.53 7.05 6.13
C PRO A 33 7.41 7.51 4.68
N THR A 34 6.88 8.72 4.52
CA THR A 34 6.88 9.42 3.24
C THR A 34 7.54 10.78 3.43
N GLU A 35 7.57 11.60 2.38
CA GLU A 35 8.13 12.94 2.45
C GLU A 35 7.30 13.90 3.33
N THR A 36 6.08 13.51 3.68
CA THR A 36 5.19 14.35 4.50
C THR A 36 4.76 13.65 5.79
N VAL A 37 3.97 12.60 5.68
CA VAL A 37 3.41 11.87 6.82
C VAL A 37 3.66 10.38 6.63
N TYR A 38 3.43 9.59 7.69
CA TYR A 38 3.45 8.14 7.54
C TYR A 38 2.25 7.67 6.73
N GLY A 39 2.50 6.73 5.84
CA GLY A 39 1.45 6.03 5.10
C GLY A 39 1.19 4.66 5.70
N LEU A 40 -0.01 4.14 5.47
CA LEU A 40 -0.38 2.78 5.85
C LEU A 40 -0.70 1.99 4.59
N GLY A 41 0.00 0.90 4.38
CA GLY A 41 -0.12 0.11 3.16
C GLY A 41 -0.56 -1.32 3.39
N ALA A 42 -1.14 -1.90 2.35
CA ALA A 42 -1.55 -3.29 2.29
C ALA A 42 -1.38 -3.81 0.86
N ASP A 43 -1.42 -5.12 0.70
CA ASP A 43 -1.45 -5.74 -0.61
C ASP A 43 -2.81 -5.48 -1.28
N ALA A 44 -2.81 -4.71 -2.35
CA ALA A 44 -4.02 -4.30 -3.07
C ALA A 44 -4.77 -5.50 -3.70
N THR A 45 -4.09 -6.63 -3.89
CA THR A 45 -4.71 -7.84 -4.42
C THR A 45 -5.39 -8.69 -3.36
N ASN A 46 -5.29 -8.30 -2.10
CA ASN A 46 -5.87 -9.01 -0.97
C ASN A 46 -7.00 -8.18 -0.36
N ASP A 47 -8.23 -8.58 -0.64
CA ASP A 47 -9.42 -7.84 -0.21
C ASP A 47 -9.51 -7.69 1.31
N SER A 48 -9.15 -8.74 2.05
CA SER A 48 -9.15 -8.69 3.51
C SER A 48 -8.13 -7.69 4.05
N ALA A 49 -6.95 -7.62 3.43
CA ALA A 49 -5.91 -6.67 3.81
C ALA A 49 -6.36 -5.23 3.54
N VAL A 50 -6.98 -4.99 2.39
CA VAL A 50 -7.52 -3.67 2.04
C VAL A 50 -8.59 -3.24 3.03
N ALA A 51 -9.51 -4.16 3.41
CA ALA A 51 -10.53 -3.87 4.40
C ALA A 51 -9.94 -3.49 5.76
N ARG A 52 -8.80 -4.09 6.13
CA ARG A 52 -8.11 -3.76 7.38
C ARG A 52 -7.59 -2.33 7.42
N ILE A 53 -7.21 -1.75 6.28
CA ILE A 53 -6.80 -0.34 6.24
C ILE A 53 -7.95 0.55 6.68
N PHE A 54 -9.14 0.34 6.15
CA PHE A 54 -10.30 1.13 6.53
C PHE A 54 -10.61 0.99 8.01
N SER A 55 -10.57 -0.23 8.54
CA SER A 55 -10.79 -0.49 9.96
C SER A 55 -9.75 0.17 10.83
N ALA A 56 -8.47 0.04 10.48
CA ALA A 56 -7.36 0.59 11.27
C ALA A 56 -7.37 2.11 11.33
N LYS A 57 -7.77 2.76 10.24
CA LYS A 57 -7.80 4.23 10.17
C LYS A 57 -9.15 4.82 10.57
N GLY A 58 -10.16 3.99 10.82
CA GLY A 58 -11.52 4.46 11.02
C GLY A 58 -12.10 5.17 9.80
N ARG A 59 -11.59 4.82 8.63
CA ARG A 59 -11.94 5.49 7.37
C ARG A 59 -13.19 4.85 6.76
N PRO A 60 -14.16 5.67 6.32
CA PRO A 60 -15.31 5.12 5.61
C PRO A 60 -14.92 4.40 4.32
N SER A 61 -15.57 3.28 4.03
CA SER A 61 -15.24 2.45 2.88
C SER A 61 -15.48 3.12 1.53
N PHE A 62 -16.26 4.18 1.49
CA PHE A 62 -16.49 4.92 0.25
C PHE A 62 -15.35 5.89 -0.10
N ASN A 63 -14.42 6.16 0.82
CA ASN A 63 -13.24 6.96 0.52
C ASN A 63 -12.20 6.08 -0.14
N PRO A 64 -11.82 6.37 -1.39
CA PRO A 64 -10.91 5.49 -2.12
C PRO A 64 -9.52 5.49 -1.55
N LEU A 65 -8.83 4.38 -1.73
CA LEU A 65 -7.40 4.24 -1.49
C LEU A 65 -6.65 4.43 -2.80
N ILE A 66 -5.39 4.81 -2.70
CA ILE A 66 -4.53 4.98 -3.86
C ILE A 66 -3.71 3.72 -4.05
N CYS A 67 -3.81 3.10 -5.23
CA CYS A 67 -2.98 1.96 -5.58
C CYS A 67 -1.62 2.44 -6.11
N HIS A 68 -0.57 1.84 -5.59
CA HIS A 68 0.79 2.13 -6.00
C HIS A 68 1.37 0.97 -6.79
N TYR A 69 2.15 1.29 -7.80
CA TYR A 69 2.80 0.32 -8.67
C TYR A 69 4.28 0.66 -8.76
N PRO A 70 5.16 -0.35 -8.95
CA PRO A 70 6.59 -0.09 -9.04
C PRO A 70 6.99 0.70 -10.28
N ASP A 71 6.23 0.55 -11.36
CA ASP A 71 6.47 1.26 -12.62
C ASP A 71 5.21 1.28 -13.49
N THR A 72 5.28 1.97 -14.62
CA THR A 72 4.17 2.11 -15.54
C THR A 72 3.78 0.78 -16.18
N GLU A 73 4.73 -0.10 -16.47
CA GLU A 73 4.45 -1.40 -17.08
C GLU A 73 3.61 -2.28 -16.17
N ALA A 74 3.87 -2.26 -14.87
CA ALA A 74 3.09 -3.01 -13.90
C ALA A 74 1.65 -2.49 -13.82
N LEU A 75 1.44 -1.21 -14.08
CA LEU A 75 0.14 -0.55 -14.04
C LEU A 75 -0.73 -0.88 -15.25
N LEU A 76 -0.15 -0.98 -16.44
CA LEU A 76 -0.88 -1.06 -17.70
C LEU A 76 -1.95 -2.15 -17.77
N PRO A 77 -1.73 -3.38 -17.25
CA PRO A 77 -2.76 -4.42 -17.31
C PRO A 77 -4.02 -4.10 -16.51
N ASP A 78 -3.92 -3.21 -15.54
CA ASP A 78 -5.00 -2.97 -14.58
C ASP A 78 -5.79 -1.69 -14.85
N VAL A 79 -5.36 -0.87 -15.81
CA VAL A 79 -5.96 0.45 -16.05
C VAL A 79 -6.15 0.73 -17.53
N TYR A 80 -7.01 1.72 -17.79
CA TYR A 80 -7.16 2.30 -19.11
C TYR A 80 -6.13 3.43 -19.24
N PHE A 81 -5.14 3.23 -20.12
CA PHE A 81 -3.98 4.11 -20.18
C PHE A 81 -3.77 4.62 -21.60
N ASP A 82 -4.26 5.82 -21.91
CA ASP A 82 -4.16 6.40 -23.24
C ASP A 82 -2.83 7.14 -23.46
N ALA A 83 -2.63 7.69 -24.66
CA ALA A 83 -1.40 8.37 -25.02
C ALA A 83 -1.13 9.60 -24.14
N ARG A 84 -2.15 10.31 -23.69
CA ARG A 84 -2.00 11.47 -22.82
C ARG A 84 -1.53 11.07 -21.44
N ALA A 85 -2.09 9.98 -20.91
CA ALA A 85 -1.66 9.43 -19.63
C ALA A 85 -0.20 8.99 -19.69
N GLN A 86 0.23 8.40 -20.79
CA GLN A 86 1.63 8.00 -20.96
C GLN A 86 2.58 9.20 -20.96
N VAL A 87 2.20 10.29 -21.60
CA VAL A 87 3.01 11.52 -21.59
C VAL A 87 3.15 12.05 -20.16
N LEU A 88 2.06 12.10 -19.41
CA LEU A 88 2.08 12.55 -18.02
C LEU A 88 2.93 11.61 -17.14
N ALA A 89 2.83 10.32 -17.32
CA ALA A 89 3.60 9.36 -16.56
C ALA A 89 5.11 9.52 -16.80
N LYS A 90 5.52 9.83 -18.01
CA LYS A 90 6.93 10.07 -18.34
C LYS A 90 7.44 11.39 -17.79
N ALA A 91 6.58 12.40 -17.66
CA ALA A 91 6.95 13.73 -17.16
C ALA A 91 7.10 13.74 -15.64
N PHE A 92 6.40 12.87 -14.94
CA PHE A 92 6.36 12.80 -13.49
C PHE A 92 6.68 11.35 -13.04
#